data_ccbf68a2c61843524087a2208daec8f2
#
_entry.id   ccbf68a2c61843524087a2208daec8f2
#
_cell.length_a   1.000
_cell.length_b   1.000
_cell.length_c   1.000
_cell.angle_alpha   90.00
_cell.angle_beta   90.00
_cell.angle_gamma   90.00
#
_symmetry.space_group_name_H-M   'P 1'
#
loop_
_entity.id
_entity.type
_entity.pdbx_description
1 polymer ?
#
loop_
_entity_poly.entity_id
_entity_poly.type
_entity_poly.pdbx_seq_one_letter_code
_entity_poly.pdbx_strand_id
1 'polypeptide(L)'
;MSMMKKTALPLMLLCLLCAGCATTGGGTEEPTVTEAAPAAEVAEAIEEAAPPADDSSKQEEGEVAIPVAESEQPTQPTETVIVKATRHQVIHDLVAEGQTLLRDVELQYFFTGKGKNPILRGRPVAFALWNEEKQEWSVAQIELPRPPVRWKPGRKPLPFRNLTPGIEARHVKGTGAERLMFSFSQDGNPLKVYGRKFPVFDNNLLKRKQWKAVVQTAKPIVYLPFTEDTFDPGFVSGGKDFLVTTARKALDDLRLAQVPSAAFPEKLLADAIPLQVVTTLAVIEQTDDKDYVEKQALAFDEVLSQYGLKQEEAYRYSVSSANAIGPMQFTNRKGKGTYALVVRRCPAASLDPNFERGATNLLNAMKAAICLLDLELAAMRANIRVAYLANPTVLGIFPVAAYNGGPRNVTKLYKVLTRMKVDLDELSRPGVLPEGSSVNCPCVWKADGEGVRPMAIPKYNNENRWYIEKYQSIVSLFE
;
A
#
# COMPACT_ATOMS: atom_id res chain seq x y z
N MET A 1 -47.23 -42.66 2.96
CA MET A 1 -48.30 -42.44 1.96
C MET A 1 -48.59 -40.93 1.91
N SER A 2 -48.37 -40.35 0.88
CA SER A 2 -48.98 -39.31 0.08
C SER A 2 -47.91 -38.51 -0.70
N MET A 3 -47.86 -38.76 -2.00
CA MET A 3 -47.16 -38.02 -3.01
C MET A 3 -47.79 -36.66 -3.21
N MET A 4 -47.01 -35.61 -3.31
CA MET A 4 -47.44 -34.39 -3.98
C MET A 4 -46.45 -33.95 -5.04
N LYS A 5 -47.02 -33.78 -6.24
CA LYS A 5 -46.39 -33.56 -7.55
C LYS A 5 -45.75 -32.17 -7.67
N LYS A 6 -44.56 -32.15 -8.31
CA LYS A 6 -43.93 -30.95 -8.87
C LYS A 6 -44.64 -30.51 -10.14
N THR A 7 -45.05 -29.25 -10.20
CA THR A 7 -45.43 -28.58 -11.44
C THR A 7 -44.37 -27.56 -11.82
N ALA A 8 -43.76 -27.74 -12.97
CA ALA A 8 -42.85 -26.80 -13.64
C ALA A 8 -43.66 -25.82 -14.50
N LEU A 9 -43.32 -24.55 -14.45
CA LEU A 9 -43.82 -23.52 -15.35
C LEU A 9 -42.66 -23.01 -16.22
N PRO A 10 -42.82 -22.89 -17.54
CA PRO A 10 -41.79 -22.40 -18.43
C PRO A 10 -41.80 -20.87 -18.51
N LEU A 11 -40.64 -20.24 -18.41
CA LEU A 11 -40.45 -18.80 -18.61
C LEU A 11 -40.21 -18.52 -20.10
N MET A 12 -41.12 -17.75 -20.67
CA MET A 12 -41.15 -17.30 -22.08
C MET A 12 -40.09 -16.22 -22.30
N LEU A 13 -39.28 -16.43 -23.33
CA LEU A 13 -38.29 -15.52 -23.90
C LEU A 13 -39.00 -14.49 -24.76
N LEU A 14 -38.83 -13.19 -24.48
CA LEU A 14 -39.34 -12.11 -25.39
C LEU A 14 -38.14 -11.33 -25.90
N CYS A 15 -37.77 -11.60 -27.14
CA CYS A 15 -36.89 -10.76 -27.96
C CYS A 15 -37.65 -9.55 -28.48
N LEU A 16 -37.15 -8.34 -28.29
CA LEU A 16 -37.55 -7.16 -29.05
C LEU A 16 -36.32 -6.55 -29.69
N LEU A 17 -36.27 -6.74 -30.98
CA LEU A 17 -35.46 -6.03 -31.98
C LEU A 17 -36.00 -4.59 -32.12
N CYS A 18 -35.12 -3.60 -32.08
CA CYS A 18 -35.33 -2.33 -32.75
C CYS A 18 -34.07 -1.95 -33.52
N ALA A 19 -34.24 -1.96 -34.83
CA ALA A 19 -33.29 -1.49 -35.83
C ALA A 19 -33.46 0.01 -36.09
N GLY A 20 -32.35 0.67 -36.48
CA GLY A 20 -32.38 1.73 -37.46
C GLY A 20 -32.37 3.16 -36.97
N CYS A 21 -31.25 3.85 -37.20
CA CYS A 21 -31.21 4.99 -38.13
C CYS A 21 -29.78 5.47 -38.30
N ALA A 22 -29.31 5.37 -39.52
CA ALA A 22 -28.13 6.03 -40.03
C ALA A 22 -28.47 7.45 -40.47
N THR A 23 -27.63 8.43 -40.19
CA THR A 23 -27.52 9.65 -41.01
C THR A 23 -26.07 10.11 -41.08
N THR A 24 -25.65 10.23 -42.28
CA THR A 24 -24.49 10.71 -43.00
C THR A 24 -24.14 12.18 -42.78
N GLY A 25 -22.85 12.48 -43.01
CA GLY A 25 -22.29 13.80 -43.33
C GLY A 25 -21.14 14.18 -42.41
N GLY A 26 -19.89 14.19 -42.76
CA GLY A 26 -19.25 14.88 -43.85
C GLY A 26 -18.28 15.87 -43.24
N GLY A 27 -17.00 15.84 -43.63
CA GLY A 27 -16.06 16.92 -43.30
C GLY A 27 -14.71 16.44 -42.73
N THR A 28 -13.83 16.07 -43.64
CA THR A 28 -12.39 15.90 -43.45
C THR A 28 -11.69 17.26 -43.39
N GLU A 29 -10.96 17.55 -42.30
CA GLU A 29 -9.80 18.46 -42.34
C GLU A 29 -8.72 17.88 -41.41
N GLU A 30 -7.63 17.42 -42.04
CA GLU A 30 -6.37 17.10 -41.40
C GLU A 30 -5.61 18.41 -41.03
N PRO A 31 -5.07 18.56 -39.84
CA PRO A 31 -4.04 19.57 -39.60
C PRO A 31 -2.64 18.97 -39.85
N THR A 32 -1.96 19.63 -40.78
CA THR A 32 -0.55 19.49 -41.15
C THR A 32 0.35 19.47 -39.95
N VAL A 33 1.19 18.43 -39.86
CA VAL A 33 2.29 18.30 -38.90
C VAL A 33 3.43 19.17 -39.37
N THR A 34 3.76 20.21 -38.60
CA THR A 34 5.01 20.98 -38.78
C THR A 34 6.11 20.28 -37.98
N GLU A 35 7.08 19.83 -38.72
CA GLU A 35 8.34 19.19 -38.29
C GLU A 35 9.20 20.24 -37.55
N ALA A 36 9.45 20.06 -36.24
CA ALA A 36 10.38 20.87 -35.47
C ALA A 36 11.72 20.15 -35.37
N ALA A 37 12.76 20.89 -35.74
CA ALA A 37 14.16 20.48 -35.81
C ALA A 37 14.74 20.02 -34.45
N PRO A 38 15.80 19.22 -34.41
CA PRO A 38 16.41 18.68 -33.21
C PRO A 38 17.20 19.75 -32.45
N ALA A 39 16.93 19.91 -31.16
CA ALA A 39 17.72 20.71 -30.25
C ALA A 39 19.01 19.97 -29.85
N ALA A 40 20.10 20.70 -29.94
CA ALA A 40 21.46 20.27 -29.72
C ALA A 40 21.70 19.78 -28.27
N GLU A 41 22.51 18.76 -28.20
CA GLU A 41 23.15 18.14 -27.05
C GLU A 41 24.13 19.14 -26.41
N VAL A 42 23.88 19.54 -25.16
CA VAL A 42 24.86 20.22 -24.31
C VAL A 42 25.21 19.25 -23.17
N ALA A 43 26.38 18.63 -23.36
CA ALA A 43 27.08 17.89 -22.32
C ALA A 43 27.81 18.86 -21.42
N GLU A 44 27.33 19.11 -20.20
CA GLU A 44 28.11 19.76 -19.14
C GLU A 44 28.70 18.70 -18.21
N ALA A 45 30.04 18.69 -18.16
CA ALA A 45 30.82 17.88 -17.25
C ALA A 45 30.61 18.37 -15.80
N ILE A 46 30.17 17.50 -14.92
CA ILE A 46 30.16 17.75 -13.48
C ILE A 46 31.48 17.23 -12.90
N GLU A 47 32.29 18.17 -12.48
CA GLU A 47 33.57 18.02 -11.77
C GLU A 47 33.32 17.44 -10.38
N GLU A 48 33.95 16.30 -10.10
CA GLU A 48 33.85 15.53 -8.84
C GLU A 48 34.68 16.23 -7.75
N ALA A 49 34.03 16.92 -6.81
CA ALA A 49 34.70 17.53 -5.66
C ALA A 49 34.85 16.49 -4.54
N ALA A 50 36.13 16.22 -4.18
CA ALA A 50 36.52 15.38 -3.05
C ALA A 50 36.16 16.02 -1.70
N PRO A 51 35.81 15.20 -0.68
CA PRO A 51 35.51 15.73 0.66
C PRO A 51 36.76 16.16 1.40
N PRO A 52 36.68 17.20 2.27
CA PRO A 52 37.82 17.68 3.05
C PRO A 52 38.21 16.69 4.17
N ALA A 53 39.52 16.60 4.38
CA ALA A 53 40.16 15.79 5.41
C ALA A 53 39.81 16.27 6.82
N ASP A 54 39.51 15.31 7.69
CA ASP A 54 39.21 15.49 9.11
C ASP A 54 40.54 15.68 9.89
N ASP A 55 40.67 16.83 10.54
CA ASP A 55 41.83 17.20 11.35
C ASP A 55 41.60 16.78 12.81
N SER A 56 42.13 15.62 13.19
CA SER A 56 42.04 15.08 14.54
C SER A 56 43.05 15.75 15.48
N SER A 57 42.62 16.75 16.23
CA SER A 57 43.40 17.30 17.35
C SER A 57 43.33 16.38 18.56
N LYS A 58 44.55 15.96 18.99
CA LYS A 58 44.88 15.24 20.22
C LYS A 58 44.34 15.99 21.45
N GLN A 59 43.65 15.29 22.33
CA GLN A 59 43.50 15.68 23.74
C GLN A 59 44.31 14.74 24.63
N GLU A 60 45.13 15.38 25.49
CA GLU A 60 46.02 14.78 26.45
C GLU A 60 45.26 14.06 27.58
N GLU A 61 45.74 12.89 27.92
CA GLU A 61 45.34 12.11 29.09
C GLU A 61 45.91 12.76 30.39
N GLY A 62 44.98 13.17 31.25
CA GLY A 62 45.29 13.54 32.64
C GLY A 62 44.89 12.43 33.57
N GLU A 63 45.86 11.64 34.01
CA GLU A 63 45.70 10.56 34.99
C GLU A 63 45.56 11.14 36.40
N VAL A 64 44.38 11.03 37.01
CA VAL A 64 44.14 11.32 38.43
C VAL A 64 43.81 10.01 39.16
N ALA A 65 44.79 9.50 39.89
CA ALA A 65 44.62 8.34 40.76
C ALA A 65 43.80 8.69 42.01
N ILE A 66 42.68 8.01 42.20
CA ILE A 66 41.89 8.02 43.44
C ILE A 66 42.03 6.64 44.10
N PRO A 67 42.38 6.53 45.37
CA PRO A 67 42.53 5.24 46.05
C PRO A 67 41.17 4.60 46.31
N VAL A 68 40.99 3.38 45.81
CA VAL A 68 39.83 2.54 46.06
C VAL A 68 39.97 1.85 47.40
N ALA A 69 39.08 2.13 48.34
CA ALA A 69 38.88 1.34 49.54
C ALA A 69 38.15 0.05 49.16
N GLU A 70 38.78 -1.08 49.34
CA GLU A 70 38.17 -2.41 49.22
C GLU A 70 37.09 -2.61 50.29
N SER A 71 35.86 -2.60 49.85
CA SER A 71 34.70 -3.08 50.60
C SER A 71 34.27 -4.42 50.00
N GLU A 72 34.67 -5.51 50.62
CA GLU A 72 34.14 -6.85 50.31
C GLU A 72 32.67 -6.94 50.72
N GLN A 73 31.76 -6.72 49.74
CA GLN A 73 30.37 -7.15 49.89
C GLN A 73 30.22 -8.59 49.37
N PRO A 74 29.48 -9.46 50.09
CA PRO A 74 29.22 -10.82 49.63
C PRO A 74 28.39 -10.79 48.33
N THR A 75 28.95 -11.31 47.27
CA THR A 75 28.30 -11.52 45.98
C THR A 75 27.12 -12.46 46.18
N GLN A 76 25.90 -11.92 46.21
CA GLN A 76 24.71 -12.72 46.03
C GLN A 76 24.74 -13.32 44.62
N PRO A 77 24.36 -14.60 44.44
CA PRO A 77 24.27 -15.20 43.13
C PRO A 77 23.23 -14.42 42.32
N THR A 78 23.64 -13.78 41.24
CA THR A 78 22.77 -13.11 40.29
C THR A 78 21.91 -14.20 39.65
N GLU A 79 20.68 -14.37 40.10
CA GLU A 79 19.69 -15.18 39.40
C GLU A 79 19.60 -14.64 37.97
N THR A 80 20.09 -15.43 37.02
CA THR A 80 19.94 -15.13 35.60
C THR A 80 18.45 -15.27 35.29
N VAL A 81 17.72 -14.15 35.31
CA VAL A 81 16.32 -14.10 34.86
C VAL A 81 16.33 -14.43 33.39
N ILE A 82 15.99 -15.67 33.05
CA ILE A 82 15.76 -16.09 31.66
C ILE A 82 14.49 -15.37 31.18
N VAL A 83 14.65 -14.21 30.58
CA VAL A 83 13.56 -13.50 29.92
C VAL A 83 13.16 -14.33 28.70
N LYS A 84 12.04 -15.03 28.82
CA LYS A 84 11.47 -15.78 27.70
C LYS A 84 11.09 -14.80 26.60
N ALA A 85 11.67 -14.98 25.40
CA ALA A 85 11.36 -14.14 24.24
C ALA A 85 9.83 -14.07 24.00
N THR A 86 9.30 -12.89 23.75
CA THR A 86 7.88 -12.72 23.41
C THR A 86 7.61 -13.30 22.03
N ARG A 87 6.35 -13.67 21.73
CA ARG A 87 5.96 -14.13 20.39
C ARG A 87 6.35 -13.10 19.32
N HIS A 88 6.15 -11.82 19.60
CA HIS A 88 6.57 -10.71 18.74
C HIS A 88 8.06 -10.80 18.36
N GLN A 89 8.95 -10.95 19.36
CA GLN A 89 10.38 -11.06 19.13
C GLN A 89 10.74 -12.31 18.31
N VAL A 90 10.13 -13.45 18.63
CA VAL A 90 10.35 -14.71 17.89
C VAL A 90 9.96 -14.57 16.41
N ILE A 91 8.81 -13.97 16.11
CA ILE A 91 8.38 -13.74 14.71
C ILE A 91 9.35 -12.79 14.00
N HIS A 92 9.76 -11.69 14.66
CA HIS A 92 10.70 -10.74 14.09
C HIS A 92 12.04 -11.42 13.73
N ASP A 93 12.59 -12.24 14.63
CA ASP A 93 13.85 -12.94 14.43
C ASP A 93 13.74 -13.97 13.30
N LEU A 94 12.67 -14.79 13.28
CA LEU A 94 12.42 -15.75 12.21
C LEU A 94 12.27 -15.06 10.83
N VAL A 95 11.62 -13.89 10.76
CA VAL A 95 11.54 -13.12 9.52
C VAL A 95 12.91 -12.63 9.07
N ALA A 96 13.73 -12.12 9.99
CA ALA A 96 15.09 -11.65 9.70
C ALA A 96 16.01 -12.79 9.22
N GLU A 97 15.96 -13.94 9.89
CA GLU A 97 16.67 -15.15 9.49
C GLU A 97 16.23 -15.68 8.14
N GLY A 98 14.91 -15.83 7.93
CA GLY A 98 14.33 -16.28 6.65
C GLY A 98 14.68 -15.37 5.48
N GLN A 99 14.71 -14.06 5.70
CA GLN A 99 15.15 -13.11 4.68
C GLN A 99 16.66 -13.24 4.40
N THR A 100 17.47 -13.46 5.44
CA THR A 100 18.91 -13.66 5.28
C THR A 100 19.20 -14.94 4.50
N LEU A 101 18.54 -16.03 4.85
CA LEU A 101 18.65 -17.30 4.12
C LEU A 101 18.37 -17.14 2.62
N LEU A 102 17.38 -16.31 2.25
CA LEU A 102 17.00 -16.12 0.86
C LEU A 102 17.93 -15.21 0.07
N ARG A 103 18.81 -14.43 0.69
CA ARG A 103 19.70 -13.50 -0.02
C ARG A 103 20.58 -14.23 -1.03
N ASP A 104 21.12 -15.39 -0.64
CA ASP A 104 22.06 -16.16 -1.43
C ASP A 104 21.40 -17.23 -2.32
N VAL A 105 20.08 -17.40 -2.21
CA VAL A 105 19.33 -18.36 -3.03
C VAL A 105 19.24 -17.86 -4.48
N GLU A 106 19.80 -18.64 -5.41
CA GLU A 106 19.65 -18.36 -6.84
C GLU A 106 18.27 -18.77 -7.34
N LEU A 107 17.60 -17.87 -8.07
CA LEU A 107 16.33 -18.15 -8.71
C LEU A 107 16.53 -18.88 -10.03
N GLN A 108 15.91 -20.06 -10.18
CA GLN A 108 16.04 -20.91 -11.36
C GLN A 108 15.13 -20.46 -12.50
N TYR A 109 15.68 -20.02 -13.60
CA TYR A 109 14.95 -19.61 -14.80
C TYR A 109 14.93 -20.68 -15.87
N PHE A 110 13.77 -20.98 -16.41
CA PHE A 110 13.60 -21.97 -17.46
C PHE A 110 13.06 -21.34 -18.74
N PHE A 111 13.59 -21.80 -19.85
CA PHE A 111 13.21 -21.33 -21.18
C PHE A 111 12.60 -22.47 -22.00
N THR A 112 11.69 -22.11 -22.92
CA THR A 112 11.13 -23.01 -23.94
C THR A 112 11.41 -22.46 -25.32
N GLY A 113 11.35 -23.34 -26.34
CA GLY A 113 11.64 -23.00 -27.73
C GLY A 113 13.11 -23.17 -28.10
N LYS A 114 13.33 -23.46 -29.39
CA LYS A 114 14.66 -23.60 -29.98
C LYS A 114 15.02 -22.32 -30.74
N GLY A 115 16.29 -21.92 -30.72
CA GLY A 115 16.79 -20.79 -31.53
C GLY A 115 17.25 -19.56 -30.75
N LYS A 116 17.42 -18.44 -31.46
CA LYS A 116 18.04 -17.21 -30.92
C LYS A 116 17.17 -16.48 -29.87
N ASN A 117 15.85 -16.70 -29.86
CA ASN A 117 14.90 -16.04 -28.97
C ASN A 117 14.11 -17.06 -28.12
N PRO A 118 14.73 -17.71 -27.12
CA PRO A 118 14.03 -18.62 -26.25
C PRO A 118 12.98 -17.85 -25.43
N ILE A 119 11.85 -18.51 -25.14
CA ILE A 119 10.74 -17.92 -24.41
C ILE A 119 10.89 -18.29 -22.93
N LEU A 120 10.89 -17.29 -22.04
CA LEU A 120 10.86 -17.54 -20.60
C LEU A 120 9.59 -18.35 -20.25
N ARG A 121 9.74 -19.49 -19.60
CA ARG A 121 8.62 -20.37 -19.28
C ARG A 121 7.77 -19.84 -18.15
N GLY A 122 8.39 -19.38 -17.08
CA GLY A 122 7.74 -18.95 -15.88
C GLY A 122 8.56 -17.92 -15.08
N ARG A 123 8.01 -17.53 -13.95
CA ARG A 123 8.64 -16.66 -12.96
C ARG A 123 9.00 -17.51 -11.73
N PRO A 124 10.28 -17.72 -11.39
CA PRO A 124 10.66 -18.43 -10.18
C PRO A 124 10.33 -17.59 -8.94
N VAL A 125 9.96 -18.27 -7.85
CA VAL A 125 9.80 -17.68 -6.52
C VAL A 125 10.38 -18.67 -5.52
N ALA A 126 11.25 -18.20 -4.63
CA ALA A 126 11.77 -19.01 -3.53
C ALA A 126 11.11 -18.56 -2.20
N PHE A 127 10.97 -19.51 -1.27
CA PHE A 127 10.38 -19.34 0.04
C PHE A 127 11.32 -19.85 1.10
N ALA A 128 11.51 -19.09 2.19
CA ALA A 128 12.13 -19.58 3.42
C ALA A 128 11.03 -20.18 4.29
N LEU A 129 11.20 -21.42 4.63
CA LEU A 129 10.23 -22.27 5.32
C LEU A 129 10.82 -22.73 6.65
N TRP A 130 10.05 -22.54 7.72
CA TRP A 130 10.41 -22.97 9.07
C TRP A 130 9.59 -24.19 9.48
N ASN A 131 10.27 -25.23 9.93
CA ASN A 131 9.67 -26.39 10.57
C ASN A 131 9.71 -26.22 12.09
N GLU A 132 8.56 -25.96 12.72
CA GLU A 132 8.49 -25.73 14.16
C GLU A 132 8.83 -26.97 15.00
N GLU A 133 8.52 -28.17 14.52
CA GLU A 133 8.80 -29.40 15.25
C GLU A 133 10.28 -29.72 15.26
N LYS A 134 10.94 -29.55 14.11
CA LYS A 134 12.36 -29.89 13.94
C LYS A 134 13.30 -28.70 14.26
N GLN A 135 12.75 -27.48 14.40
CA GLN A 135 13.51 -26.23 14.54
C GLN A 135 14.54 -26.06 13.40
N GLU A 136 14.12 -26.31 12.16
CA GLU A 136 14.99 -26.32 11.00
C GLU A 136 14.44 -25.45 9.86
N TRP A 137 15.35 -24.80 9.16
CA TRP A 137 15.05 -24.05 7.94
C TRP A 137 15.12 -24.95 6.72
N SER A 138 14.23 -24.69 5.77
CA SER A 138 14.30 -25.22 4.41
C SER A 138 13.96 -24.13 3.38
N VAL A 139 14.36 -24.36 2.13
CA VAL A 139 14.04 -23.47 1.02
C VAL A 139 13.26 -24.23 -0.04
N ALA A 140 12.08 -23.70 -0.39
CA ALA A 140 11.34 -24.21 -1.55
C ALA A 140 11.38 -23.20 -2.69
N GLN A 141 11.48 -23.72 -3.92
CA GLN A 141 11.30 -22.92 -5.13
C GLN A 141 10.11 -23.43 -5.94
N ILE A 142 9.33 -22.50 -6.45
CA ILE A 142 8.25 -22.77 -7.39
C ILE A 142 8.42 -21.93 -8.65
N GLU A 143 7.89 -22.41 -9.76
CA GLU A 143 7.78 -21.65 -11.00
C GLU A 143 6.33 -21.30 -11.26
N LEU A 144 6.01 -20.00 -11.20
CA LEU A 144 4.71 -19.43 -11.54
C LEU A 144 4.62 -19.13 -13.04
N PRO A 145 3.42 -18.97 -13.61
CA PRO A 145 3.26 -18.46 -14.97
C PRO A 145 4.01 -17.11 -15.15
N ARG A 146 4.60 -16.93 -16.32
CA ARG A 146 5.26 -15.66 -16.66
C ARG A 146 4.28 -14.49 -16.67
N PRO A 147 4.71 -13.26 -16.31
CA PRO A 147 3.89 -12.06 -16.42
C PRO A 147 3.56 -11.71 -17.89
N PRO A 148 2.38 -11.09 -18.16
CA PRO A 148 1.29 -10.89 -17.23
C PRO A 148 0.53 -12.19 -16.95
N VAL A 149 0.26 -12.45 -15.66
CA VAL A 149 -0.46 -13.67 -15.27
C VAL A 149 -1.95 -13.51 -15.60
N ARG A 150 -2.43 -14.26 -16.57
CA ARG A 150 -3.85 -14.30 -16.97
C ARG A 150 -4.59 -15.39 -16.20
N TRP A 151 -4.73 -15.22 -14.92
CA TRP A 151 -5.45 -16.14 -14.07
C TRP A 151 -6.58 -15.39 -13.33
N LYS A 152 -7.72 -16.08 -13.17
CA LYS A 152 -8.88 -15.55 -12.43
C LYS A 152 -9.23 -16.52 -11.31
N PRO A 153 -9.37 -16.03 -10.05
CA PRO A 153 -9.82 -16.84 -8.93
C PRO A 153 -11.14 -17.57 -9.23
N GLY A 154 -11.31 -18.76 -8.67
CA GLY A 154 -12.56 -19.53 -8.72
C GLY A 154 -12.83 -20.28 -10.03
N ARG A 155 -12.05 -20.11 -11.10
CA ARG A 155 -12.25 -20.86 -12.36
C ARG A 155 -11.37 -22.10 -12.48
N LYS A 156 -10.08 -21.99 -12.15
CA LYS A 156 -9.09 -23.09 -12.16
C LYS A 156 -8.02 -22.79 -11.12
N PRO A 157 -7.37 -23.81 -10.54
CA PRO A 157 -6.17 -23.60 -9.73
C PRO A 157 -5.13 -22.80 -10.50
N LEU A 158 -4.34 -21.98 -9.80
CA LEU A 158 -3.18 -21.31 -10.42
C LEU A 158 -2.20 -22.40 -10.87
N PRO A 159 -1.87 -22.49 -12.18
CA PRO A 159 -0.86 -23.43 -12.63
C PRO A 159 0.50 -23.00 -12.09
N PHE A 160 1.20 -23.89 -11.43
CA PHE A 160 2.57 -23.70 -11.00
C PHE A 160 3.34 -25.03 -11.09
N ARG A 161 4.65 -24.94 -11.01
CA ARG A 161 5.52 -26.12 -10.92
C ARG A 161 6.34 -26.01 -9.64
N ASN A 162 6.26 -27.03 -8.82
CA ASN A 162 7.17 -27.20 -7.70
C ASN A 162 8.56 -27.61 -8.23
N LEU A 163 9.61 -26.92 -7.78
CA LEU A 163 10.99 -27.16 -8.19
C LEU A 163 11.81 -27.85 -7.10
N THR A 164 11.25 -28.00 -5.90
CA THR A 164 11.94 -28.58 -4.74
C THR A 164 11.31 -29.93 -4.40
N PRO A 165 11.99 -31.05 -4.68
CA PRO A 165 11.53 -32.39 -4.28
C PRO A 165 11.39 -32.51 -2.75
N GLY A 166 10.43 -33.31 -2.29
CA GLY A 166 10.21 -33.57 -0.87
C GLY A 166 9.45 -32.52 -0.10
N ILE A 167 9.19 -31.33 -0.70
CA ILE A 167 8.33 -30.31 -0.14
C ILE A 167 7.07 -30.20 -1.00
N GLU A 168 5.91 -30.37 -0.41
CA GLU A 168 4.64 -30.17 -1.07
C GLU A 168 4.26 -28.70 -1.03
N ALA A 169 3.70 -28.18 -2.13
CA ALA A 169 3.25 -26.78 -2.24
C ALA A 169 1.82 -26.72 -2.74
N ARG A 170 1.00 -25.87 -2.13
CA ARG A 170 -0.38 -25.61 -2.53
C ARG A 170 -0.63 -24.12 -2.65
N HIS A 171 -1.13 -23.66 -3.78
CA HIS A 171 -1.54 -22.27 -3.95
C HIS A 171 -2.80 -21.99 -3.12
N VAL A 172 -2.76 -20.95 -2.29
CA VAL A 172 -3.86 -20.48 -1.43
C VAL A 172 -4.59 -19.33 -2.09
N LYS A 173 -3.90 -18.21 -2.34
CA LYS A 173 -4.50 -17.04 -2.99
C LYS A 173 -3.48 -16.16 -3.72
N GLY A 174 -3.97 -15.28 -4.59
CA GLY A 174 -3.23 -14.21 -5.22
C GLY A 174 -2.19 -14.63 -6.25
N THR A 175 -1.61 -13.65 -6.93
CA THR A 175 -0.54 -13.83 -7.94
C THR A 175 0.50 -12.72 -7.90
N GLY A 176 0.17 -11.59 -7.27
CA GLY A 176 1.05 -10.42 -7.13
C GLY A 176 2.02 -10.54 -5.96
N ALA A 177 2.93 -9.58 -5.84
CA ALA A 177 3.94 -9.56 -4.79
C ALA A 177 3.32 -9.57 -3.37
N GLU A 178 2.29 -8.79 -3.13
CA GLU A 178 1.63 -8.65 -1.82
C GLU A 178 0.61 -9.76 -1.53
N ARG A 179 0.02 -10.36 -2.56
CA ARG A 179 -1.15 -11.25 -2.40
C ARG A 179 -0.88 -12.72 -2.70
N LEU A 180 0.33 -13.07 -3.15
CA LEU A 180 0.66 -14.45 -3.46
C LEU A 180 0.86 -15.23 -2.16
N MET A 181 0.02 -16.23 -1.93
CA MET A 181 0.14 -17.12 -0.77
C MET A 181 0.18 -18.57 -1.21
N PHE A 182 1.08 -19.31 -0.58
CA PHE A 182 1.22 -20.75 -0.67
C PHE A 182 1.25 -21.35 0.73
N SER A 183 0.67 -22.52 0.90
CA SER A 183 0.95 -23.40 2.03
C SER A 183 1.94 -24.46 1.61
N PHE A 184 2.80 -24.85 2.54
CA PHE A 184 3.84 -25.85 2.33
C PHE A 184 3.75 -26.94 3.39
N SER A 185 4.12 -28.18 3.02
CA SER A 185 4.28 -29.28 3.95
C SER A 185 5.45 -30.16 3.53
N GLN A 186 6.04 -30.85 4.50
CA GLN A 186 7.08 -31.84 4.29
C GLN A 186 6.78 -33.06 5.18
N ASP A 187 6.72 -34.23 4.59
CA ASP A 187 6.36 -35.48 5.28
C ASP A 187 5.03 -35.40 6.06
N GLY A 188 4.07 -34.60 5.52
CA GLY A 188 2.78 -34.33 6.16
C GLY A 188 2.79 -33.19 7.19
N ASN A 189 3.96 -32.71 7.63
CA ASN A 189 4.08 -31.64 8.60
C ASN A 189 4.00 -30.26 7.94
N PRO A 190 3.19 -29.30 8.45
CA PRO A 190 3.09 -27.97 7.90
C PRO A 190 4.40 -27.19 8.11
N LEU A 191 4.76 -26.40 7.10
CA LEU A 191 5.91 -25.48 7.16
C LEU A 191 5.41 -24.04 7.12
N LYS A 192 5.94 -23.19 8.00
CA LYS A 192 5.61 -21.76 8.07
C LYS A 192 6.49 -20.93 7.15
N VAL A 193 5.92 -19.91 6.51
CA VAL A 193 6.62 -19.06 5.55
C VAL A 193 7.10 -17.79 6.25
N TYR A 194 8.42 -17.59 6.35
CA TYR A 194 9.03 -16.38 6.94
C TYR A 194 9.88 -15.55 5.96
N GLY A 195 9.85 -15.90 4.69
CA GLY A 195 10.52 -15.12 3.66
C GLY A 195 10.10 -15.55 2.26
N ARG A 196 10.19 -14.62 1.31
CA ARG A 196 9.97 -14.92 -0.11
C ARG A 196 10.91 -14.10 -0.98
N LYS A 197 11.58 -14.76 -1.93
CA LYS A 197 12.41 -14.10 -2.95
C LYS A 197 11.75 -14.23 -4.32
N PHE A 198 11.62 -13.12 -5.02
CA PHE A 198 11.03 -13.09 -6.36
C PHE A 198 11.75 -12.08 -7.25
N PRO A 199 11.74 -12.29 -8.59
CA PRO A 199 12.35 -11.33 -9.52
C PRO A 199 11.39 -10.18 -9.83
N VAL A 200 11.91 -8.97 -9.84
CA VAL A 200 11.25 -7.81 -10.47
C VAL A 200 11.79 -7.66 -11.87
N PHE A 201 10.92 -7.70 -12.85
CA PHE A 201 11.26 -7.63 -14.26
C PHE A 201 11.01 -6.22 -14.84
N ASP A 202 11.87 -5.80 -15.76
CA ASP A 202 11.63 -4.59 -16.53
C ASP A 202 10.38 -4.74 -17.42
N ASN A 203 9.39 -3.89 -17.19
CA ASN A 203 8.11 -3.91 -17.91
C ASN A 203 8.24 -3.64 -19.41
N ASN A 204 9.25 -2.85 -19.85
CA ASN A 204 9.45 -2.57 -21.26
C ASN A 204 10.03 -3.78 -21.97
N LEU A 205 10.97 -4.48 -21.34
CA LEU A 205 11.52 -5.73 -21.86
C LEU A 205 10.47 -6.85 -21.91
N LEU A 206 9.59 -6.93 -20.90
CA LEU A 206 8.45 -7.84 -20.90
C LEU A 206 7.50 -7.57 -22.08
N LYS A 207 7.13 -6.30 -22.31
CA LYS A 207 6.28 -5.90 -23.46
C LYS A 207 6.92 -6.24 -24.79
N ARG A 208 8.24 -6.05 -24.93
CA ARG A 208 9.02 -6.38 -26.15
C ARG A 208 9.32 -7.87 -26.28
N LYS A 209 8.94 -8.68 -25.28
CA LYS A 209 9.22 -10.13 -25.23
C LYS A 209 10.71 -10.49 -25.35
N GLN A 210 11.57 -9.63 -24.84
CA GLN A 210 13.03 -9.82 -24.85
C GLN A 210 13.47 -10.69 -23.66
N TRP A 211 13.07 -11.96 -23.66
CA TRP A 211 13.11 -12.83 -22.48
C TRP A 211 14.48 -13.04 -21.87
N LYS A 212 15.54 -13.11 -22.67
CA LYS A 212 16.93 -13.19 -22.16
C LYS A 212 17.29 -11.91 -21.39
N ALA A 213 17.04 -10.76 -21.99
CA ALA A 213 17.30 -9.48 -21.35
C ALA A 213 16.42 -9.29 -20.08
N VAL A 214 15.16 -9.72 -20.10
CA VAL A 214 14.27 -9.73 -18.93
C VAL A 214 14.92 -10.44 -17.75
N VAL A 215 15.52 -11.61 -17.97
CA VAL A 215 16.17 -12.40 -16.90
C VAL A 215 17.51 -11.76 -16.49
N GLN A 216 18.32 -11.30 -17.45
CA GLN A 216 19.61 -10.67 -17.18
C GLN A 216 19.51 -9.38 -16.38
N THR A 217 18.42 -8.61 -16.56
CA THR A 217 18.17 -7.36 -15.85
C THR A 217 17.22 -7.51 -14.66
N ALA A 218 16.77 -8.74 -14.37
CA ALA A 218 15.91 -9.02 -13.24
C ALA A 218 16.58 -8.61 -11.93
N LYS A 219 15.85 -7.89 -11.09
CA LYS A 219 16.30 -7.54 -9.73
C LYS A 219 15.57 -8.45 -8.75
N PRO A 220 16.24 -9.44 -8.16
CA PRO A 220 15.62 -10.27 -7.14
C PRO A 220 15.41 -9.47 -5.86
N ILE A 221 14.23 -9.61 -5.27
CA ILE A 221 13.84 -8.94 -4.04
C ILE A 221 13.41 -9.97 -3.04
N VAL A 222 13.90 -9.84 -1.81
CA VAL A 222 13.43 -10.61 -0.67
C VAL A 222 12.37 -9.79 0.05
N TYR A 223 11.17 -10.36 0.18
CA TYR A 223 10.01 -9.69 0.76
C TYR A 223 9.03 -10.70 1.34
N LEU A 224 8.43 -10.38 2.47
CA LEU A 224 7.38 -11.19 3.08
C LEU A 224 6.06 -10.40 3.11
N PRO A 225 5.01 -10.82 2.38
CA PRO A 225 3.68 -10.25 2.56
C PRO A 225 3.08 -10.71 3.90
N PHE A 226 2.02 -10.07 4.33
CA PHE A 226 1.26 -10.51 5.50
C PHE A 226 0.84 -11.98 5.38
N THR A 227 1.03 -12.74 6.45
CA THR A 227 0.49 -14.09 6.65
C THR A 227 -0.08 -14.20 8.07
N GLU A 228 -1.00 -15.13 8.29
CA GLU A 228 -1.55 -15.38 9.63
C GLU A 228 -0.47 -15.83 10.62
N ASP A 229 0.57 -16.50 10.15
CA ASP A 229 1.72 -16.95 10.96
C ASP A 229 2.54 -15.77 11.50
N THR A 230 2.53 -14.63 10.79
CA THR A 230 3.26 -13.41 11.17
C THR A 230 2.41 -12.38 11.90
N PHE A 231 1.13 -12.68 12.16
CA PHE A 231 0.27 -11.78 12.91
C PHE A 231 0.61 -11.81 14.40
N ASP A 232 0.79 -10.62 14.97
CA ASP A 232 0.93 -10.40 16.42
C ASP A 232 0.37 -9.03 16.81
N PRO A 233 -0.40 -8.91 17.91
CA PRO A 233 -0.94 -7.61 18.37
C PRO A 233 0.13 -6.55 18.62
N GLY A 234 1.34 -6.94 19.00
CA GLY A 234 2.47 -6.02 19.16
C GLY A 234 2.87 -5.34 17.85
N PHE A 235 2.77 -6.05 16.72
CA PHE A 235 2.98 -5.45 15.40
C PHE A 235 1.84 -4.50 15.00
N VAL A 236 0.60 -4.76 15.42
CA VAL A 236 -0.52 -3.83 15.16
C VAL A 236 -0.26 -2.49 15.86
N SER A 237 0.08 -2.52 17.15
CA SER A 237 0.44 -1.32 17.90
C SER A 237 1.67 -0.62 17.31
N GLY A 238 2.76 -1.37 17.10
CA GLY A 238 3.98 -0.84 16.49
C GLY A 238 3.75 -0.23 15.09
N GLY A 239 2.85 -0.80 14.29
CA GLY A 239 2.48 -0.27 12.97
C GLY A 239 1.71 1.03 13.04
N LYS A 240 0.81 1.16 14.01
CA LYS A 240 0.12 2.43 14.30
C LYS A 240 1.15 3.51 14.67
N ASP A 241 2.02 3.24 15.63
CA ASP A 241 3.02 4.19 16.10
C ASP A 241 4.01 4.58 14.99
N PHE A 242 4.42 3.62 14.17
CA PHE A 242 5.28 3.84 13.02
C PHE A 242 4.61 4.75 11.98
N LEU A 243 3.33 4.51 11.62
CA LEU A 243 2.60 5.36 10.68
C LEU A 243 2.41 6.78 11.21
N VAL A 244 2.04 6.93 12.48
CA VAL A 244 1.90 8.24 13.13
C VAL A 244 3.23 9.01 13.10
N THR A 245 4.34 8.35 13.44
CA THR A 245 5.68 8.95 13.41
C THR A 245 6.07 9.36 11.99
N THR A 246 5.84 8.51 11.00
CA THR A 246 6.18 8.79 9.61
C THR A 246 5.32 9.92 9.02
N ALA A 247 4.01 9.95 9.32
CA ALA A 247 3.12 11.01 8.88
C ALA A 247 3.47 12.35 9.54
N ARG A 248 3.83 12.36 10.84
CA ARG A 248 4.32 13.56 11.53
C ARG A 248 5.58 14.07 10.86
N LYS A 249 6.55 13.19 10.59
CA LYS A 249 7.76 13.56 9.86
C LYS A 249 7.45 14.14 8.47
N ALA A 250 6.50 13.57 7.73
CA ALA A 250 6.08 14.10 6.44
C ALA A 250 5.51 15.53 6.55
N LEU A 251 4.65 15.77 7.55
CA LEU A 251 4.10 17.10 7.82
C LEU A 251 5.18 18.09 8.26
N ASP A 252 6.11 17.67 9.11
CA ASP A 252 7.21 18.53 9.59
C ASP A 252 8.18 18.88 8.45
N ASP A 253 8.52 17.93 7.58
CA ASP A 253 9.31 18.18 6.37
C ASP A 253 8.64 19.23 5.45
N LEU A 254 7.31 19.14 5.26
CA LEU A 254 6.53 20.08 4.46
C LEU A 254 6.42 21.45 5.13
N ARG A 255 6.32 21.50 6.47
CA ARG A 255 6.31 22.74 7.25
C ARG A 255 7.67 23.43 7.20
N LEU A 256 8.76 22.68 7.37
CA LEU A 256 10.12 23.21 7.26
C LEU A 256 10.39 23.76 5.86
N ALA A 257 9.90 23.13 4.82
CA ALA A 257 9.98 23.58 3.44
C ALA A 257 9.00 24.74 3.12
N GLN A 258 8.22 25.22 4.10
CA GLN A 258 7.24 26.31 3.95
C GLN A 258 6.30 26.10 2.76
N VAL A 259 5.83 24.88 2.55
CA VAL A 259 4.95 24.54 1.41
C VAL A 259 3.59 25.20 1.62
N PRO A 260 3.15 26.12 0.70
CA PRO A 260 1.85 26.76 0.85
C PRO A 260 0.71 25.81 0.51
N SER A 261 -0.44 25.93 1.20
CA SER A 261 -1.65 25.22 0.81
C SER A 261 -2.28 25.85 -0.44
N ALA A 262 -2.65 25.03 -1.41
CA ALA A 262 -3.41 25.46 -2.58
C ALA A 262 -4.90 25.69 -2.24
N ALA A 263 -5.44 24.98 -1.26
CA ALA A 263 -6.83 25.08 -0.83
C ALA A 263 -7.05 26.31 0.09
N PHE A 264 -6.02 26.66 0.90
CA PHE A 264 -6.06 27.70 1.93
C PHE A 264 -4.77 28.50 1.87
N PRO A 265 -4.69 29.52 0.96
CA PRO A 265 -3.45 30.26 0.69
C PRO A 265 -2.82 30.96 1.90
N GLU A 266 -3.60 31.18 2.95
CA GLU A 266 -3.16 31.78 4.23
C GLU A 266 -2.50 30.77 5.18
N LYS A 267 -2.49 29.48 4.83
CA LYS A 267 -1.94 28.38 5.65
C LYS A 267 -0.80 27.67 4.97
N LEU A 268 0.06 27.04 5.76
CA LEU A 268 0.95 26.00 5.25
C LEU A 268 0.17 24.72 4.96
N LEU A 269 0.62 23.98 3.97
CA LEU A 269 0.05 22.69 3.61
C LEU A 269 -0.02 21.72 4.80
N ALA A 270 1.03 21.68 5.61
CA ALA A 270 1.12 20.83 6.81
C ALA A 270 0.11 21.21 7.92
N ASP A 271 -0.46 22.42 7.87
CA ASP A 271 -1.47 22.89 8.84
C ASP A 271 -2.89 22.76 8.27
N ALA A 272 -3.01 22.47 6.98
CA ALA A 272 -4.28 22.26 6.29
C ALA A 272 -4.74 20.79 6.30
N ILE A 273 -3.81 19.85 6.33
CA ILE A 273 -4.11 18.40 6.27
C ILE A 273 -3.72 17.75 7.60
N PRO A 274 -4.69 17.27 8.41
CA PRO A 274 -4.41 16.62 9.69
C PRO A 274 -3.66 15.31 9.55
N LEU A 275 -2.86 14.99 10.54
CA LEU A 275 -2.13 13.72 10.66
C LEU A 275 -3.05 12.52 10.55
N GLN A 276 -4.22 12.57 11.21
CA GLN A 276 -5.21 11.48 11.21
C GLN A 276 -5.70 11.13 9.80
N VAL A 277 -5.90 12.13 8.95
CA VAL A 277 -6.33 11.92 7.55
C VAL A 277 -5.25 11.18 6.76
N VAL A 278 -3.99 11.55 6.95
CA VAL A 278 -2.85 10.94 6.22
C VAL A 278 -2.60 9.50 6.66
N THR A 279 -2.59 9.25 7.98
CA THR A 279 -2.38 7.90 8.54
C THR A 279 -3.52 6.96 8.16
N THR A 280 -4.76 7.43 8.28
CA THR A 280 -5.94 6.68 7.83
C THR A 280 -5.85 6.32 6.35
N LEU A 281 -5.45 7.27 5.51
CA LEU A 281 -5.31 7.04 4.07
C LEU A 281 -4.29 5.92 3.77
N ALA A 282 -3.14 5.90 4.47
CA ALA A 282 -2.14 4.86 4.31
C ALA A 282 -2.67 3.45 4.63
N VAL A 283 -3.59 3.34 5.60
CA VAL A 283 -4.20 2.06 5.95
C VAL A 283 -5.28 1.66 4.93
N ILE A 284 -6.19 2.57 4.59
CA ILE A 284 -7.32 2.21 3.71
C ILE A 284 -6.90 1.92 2.26
N GLU A 285 -5.80 2.52 1.78
CA GLU A 285 -5.23 2.22 0.45
C GLU A 285 -4.71 0.78 0.33
N GLN A 286 -4.33 0.17 1.45
CA GLN A 286 -3.83 -1.21 1.49
C GLN A 286 -4.89 -2.21 1.94
N THR A 287 -6.02 -1.73 2.47
CA THR A 287 -7.13 -2.59 2.89
C THR A 287 -7.96 -3.03 1.69
N ASP A 288 -7.96 -4.34 1.39
CA ASP A 288 -8.78 -4.91 0.32
C ASP A 288 -10.28 -4.79 0.65
N ASP A 289 -11.10 -4.42 -0.34
CA ASP A 289 -12.56 -4.24 -0.13
C ASP A 289 -13.23 -5.54 0.31
N LYS A 290 -12.80 -6.67 -0.24
CA LYS A 290 -13.36 -7.98 0.11
C LYS A 290 -12.95 -8.38 1.53
N ASP A 291 -11.66 -8.20 1.87
CA ASP A 291 -11.18 -8.48 3.22
C ASP A 291 -11.87 -7.57 4.25
N TYR A 292 -12.09 -6.29 3.93
CA TYR A 292 -12.85 -5.38 4.79
C TYR A 292 -14.30 -5.84 5.02
N VAL A 293 -14.99 -6.25 3.96
CA VAL A 293 -16.39 -6.73 4.08
C VAL A 293 -16.48 -8.04 4.87
N GLU A 294 -15.50 -8.93 4.73
CA GLU A 294 -15.48 -10.24 5.39
C GLU A 294 -14.93 -10.20 6.82
N LYS A 295 -13.91 -9.37 7.09
CA LYS A 295 -13.14 -9.37 8.33
C LYS A 295 -13.30 -8.10 9.18
N GLN A 296 -13.80 -7.02 8.58
CA GLN A 296 -14.03 -5.72 9.24
C GLN A 296 -12.76 -5.15 9.90
N ALA A 297 -12.77 -4.95 11.23
CA ALA A 297 -11.63 -4.39 11.96
C ALA A 297 -10.34 -5.21 11.77
N LEU A 298 -10.42 -6.53 11.70
CA LEU A 298 -9.23 -7.38 11.49
C LEU A 298 -8.52 -7.09 10.17
N ALA A 299 -9.22 -6.59 9.15
CA ALA A 299 -8.56 -6.19 7.90
C ALA A 299 -7.61 -5.00 8.09
N PHE A 300 -7.92 -4.09 9.02
CA PHE A 300 -7.02 -2.99 9.38
C PHE A 300 -5.86 -3.46 10.24
N ASP A 301 -6.12 -4.38 11.18
CA ASP A 301 -5.08 -4.98 12.02
C ASP A 301 -4.04 -5.74 11.17
N GLU A 302 -4.47 -6.44 10.11
CA GLU A 302 -3.57 -7.07 9.15
C GLU A 302 -2.66 -6.04 8.46
N VAL A 303 -3.22 -4.88 8.06
CA VAL A 303 -2.45 -3.80 7.43
C VAL A 303 -1.50 -3.16 8.43
N LEU A 304 -1.96 -2.85 9.64
CA LEU A 304 -1.11 -2.28 10.69
C LEU A 304 0.00 -3.23 11.11
N SER A 305 -0.30 -4.53 11.27
CA SER A 305 0.69 -5.56 11.57
C SER A 305 1.82 -5.60 10.51
N GLN A 306 1.48 -5.42 9.24
CA GLN A 306 2.45 -5.35 8.16
C GLN A 306 3.36 -4.11 8.28
N TYR A 307 2.80 -2.95 8.63
CA TYR A 307 3.58 -1.75 8.91
C TYR A 307 4.47 -1.90 10.15
N GLY A 308 3.99 -2.56 11.20
CA GLY A 308 4.78 -2.83 12.40
C GLY A 308 5.95 -3.77 12.17
N LEU A 309 5.73 -4.83 11.38
CA LEU A 309 6.76 -5.81 11.07
C LEU A 309 7.80 -5.31 10.07
N LYS A 310 7.41 -4.48 9.10
CA LYS A 310 8.25 -4.12 7.95
C LYS A 310 8.57 -2.64 7.79
N GLN A 311 7.91 -1.80 8.54
CA GLN A 311 8.15 -0.36 8.54
C GLN A 311 8.19 0.24 7.12
N GLU A 312 9.28 0.89 6.70
CA GLU A 312 9.42 1.54 5.40
C GLU A 312 9.29 0.58 4.20
N GLU A 313 9.53 -0.71 4.40
CA GLU A 313 9.39 -1.72 3.35
C GLU A 313 7.96 -2.23 3.17
N ALA A 314 7.04 -1.88 4.12
CA ALA A 314 5.66 -2.30 4.03
C ALA A 314 4.99 -1.73 2.77
N TYR A 315 4.31 -2.60 2.03
CA TYR A 315 3.57 -2.27 0.79
C TYR A 315 4.38 -1.62 -0.33
N ARG A 316 5.70 -1.61 -0.23
CA ARG A 316 6.61 -1.07 -1.25
C ARG A 316 6.38 -1.67 -2.63
N TYR A 317 6.02 -2.95 -2.69
CA TYR A 317 5.78 -3.69 -3.95
C TYR A 317 4.29 -3.91 -4.24
N SER A 318 3.41 -3.21 -3.52
CA SER A 318 1.98 -3.24 -3.77
C SER A 318 1.65 -2.66 -5.14
N VAL A 319 0.82 -3.39 -5.92
CA VAL A 319 0.37 -2.96 -7.25
C VAL A 319 -1.11 -3.29 -7.39
N SER A 320 -1.92 -2.27 -7.64
CA SER A 320 -3.37 -2.44 -7.87
C SER A 320 -3.69 -2.92 -9.28
N SER A 321 -4.94 -3.30 -9.50
CA SER A 321 -5.48 -3.62 -10.84
C SER A 321 -5.41 -2.44 -11.82
N ALA A 322 -5.41 -1.20 -11.30
CA ALA A 322 -5.25 0.04 -12.06
C ALA A 322 -3.77 0.42 -12.33
N ASN A 323 -2.82 -0.42 -11.92
CA ASN A 323 -1.37 -0.17 -11.92
C ASN A 323 -0.96 1.03 -11.03
N ALA A 324 -1.69 1.30 -9.98
CA ALA A 324 -1.22 2.13 -8.89
C ALA A 324 -0.17 1.35 -8.08
N ILE A 325 0.88 2.01 -7.58
CA ILE A 325 1.99 1.36 -6.89
C ILE A 325 2.29 1.99 -5.53
N GLY A 326 2.91 1.18 -4.67
CA GLY A 326 3.43 1.60 -3.37
C GLY A 326 2.37 1.79 -2.29
N PRO A 327 2.79 2.24 -1.09
CA PRO A 327 1.91 2.29 0.08
C PRO A 327 0.71 3.24 -0.09
N MET A 328 0.86 4.32 -0.85
CA MET A 328 -0.20 5.31 -1.10
C MET A 328 -0.86 5.16 -2.48
N GLN A 329 -0.63 4.05 -3.18
CA GLN A 329 -1.29 3.67 -4.44
C GLN A 329 -1.33 4.75 -5.54
N PHE A 330 -0.20 5.41 -5.77
CA PHE A 330 -0.08 6.41 -6.83
C PHE A 330 -0.07 5.80 -8.23
N THR A 331 -0.66 6.53 -9.19
CA THR A 331 -0.66 6.17 -10.60
C THR A 331 0.28 7.08 -11.43
N ASN A 332 0.87 6.50 -12.50
CA ASN A 332 1.67 7.28 -13.45
C ASN A 332 1.43 6.79 -14.89
N ARG A 333 0.24 6.97 -15.43
CA ARG A 333 -0.06 6.60 -16.81
C ARG A 333 0.65 7.54 -17.79
N LYS A 334 1.81 7.09 -18.32
CA LYS A 334 2.60 7.85 -19.31
C LYS A 334 2.90 9.30 -18.87
N GLY A 335 3.26 9.51 -17.61
CA GLY A 335 3.54 10.84 -17.06
C GLY A 335 2.30 11.72 -16.82
N LYS A 336 1.08 11.17 -16.89
CA LYS A 336 -0.19 11.88 -16.69
C LYS A 336 -0.98 11.36 -15.47
N GLY A 337 -0.35 10.58 -14.58
CA GLY A 337 -0.99 10.08 -13.37
C GLY A 337 -0.99 11.08 -12.23
N THR A 338 -1.60 10.67 -11.10
CA THR A 338 -1.70 11.49 -9.89
C THR A 338 -0.32 11.85 -9.34
N TYR A 339 0.66 10.94 -9.39
CA TYR A 339 2.02 11.22 -8.93
C TYR A 339 2.69 12.36 -9.72
N ALA A 340 2.66 12.27 -11.07
CA ALA A 340 3.21 13.32 -11.92
C ALA A 340 2.49 14.67 -11.76
N LEU A 341 1.20 14.65 -11.42
CA LEU A 341 0.44 15.86 -11.10
C LEU A 341 0.99 16.54 -9.84
N VAL A 342 1.15 15.81 -8.74
CA VAL A 342 1.62 16.38 -7.47
C VAL A 342 3.06 16.87 -7.56
N VAL A 343 3.96 16.15 -8.23
CA VAL A 343 5.34 16.58 -8.47
C VAL A 343 5.38 17.96 -9.17
N ARG A 344 4.51 18.18 -10.17
CA ARG A 344 4.44 19.47 -10.87
C ARG A 344 3.76 20.59 -10.07
N ARG A 345 2.72 20.25 -9.30
CA ARG A 345 1.84 21.26 -8.67
C ARG A 345 2.25 21.59 -7.24
N CYS A 346 3.12 20.78 -6.65
CA CYS A 346 3.63 20.94 -5.30
C CYS A 346 5.17 20.98 -5.29
N PRO A 347 5.83 21.87 -6.06
CA PRO A 347 7.29 21.84 -6.25
C PRO A 347 8.06 22.09 -4.96
N ALA A 348 7.54 22.93 -4.05
CA ALA A 348 8.16 23.22 -2.76
C ALA A 348 8.24 21.98 -1.84
N ALA A 349 7.44 20.95 -2.05
CA ALA A 349 7.49 19.70 -1.27
C ALA A 349 8.73 18.84 -1.57
N SER A 350 9.53 19.19 -2.60
CA SER A 350 10.75 18.49 -3.00
C SER A 350 10.55 16.97 -3.16
N LEU A 351 9.45 16.60 -3.85
CA LEU A 351 9.13 15.19 -4.09
C LEU A 351 10.10 14.58 -5.09
N ASP A 352 10.46 13.30 -4.87
CA ASP A 352 11.28 12.56 -5.84
C ASP A 352 10.59 12.51 -7.21
N PRO A 353 11.18 13.05 -8.29
CA PRO A 353 10.56 13.06 -9.60
C PRO A 353 10.48 11.67 -10.26
N ASN A 354 11.29 10.71 -9.80
CA ASN A 354 11.21 9.33 -10.27
C ASN A 354 10.00 8.63 -9.67
N PHE A 355 9.04 8.27 -10.50
CA PHE A 355 7.78 7.66 -10.06
C PHE A 355 7.98 6.38 -9.25
N GLU A 356 8.79 5.44 -9.75
CA GLU A 356 8.96 4.14 -9.09
C GLU A 356 9.62 4.32 -7.72
N ARG A 357 10.65 5.13 -7.62
CA ARG A 357 11.34 5.39 -6.36
C ARG A 357 10.48 6.21 -5.40
N GLY A 358 9.88 7.29 -5.89
CA GLY A 358 9.13 8.22 -5.04
C GLY A 358 7.79 7.66 -4.55
N ALA A 359 7.05 6.93 -5.39
CA ALA A 359 5.77 6.33 -5.00
C ALA A 359 5.94 5.09 -4.11
N THR A 360 7.11 4.45 -4.10
CA THR A 360 7.39 3.27 -3.26
C THR A 360 8.18 3.59 -1.99
N ASN A 361 8.64 4.81 -1.80
CA ASN A 361 9.18 5.30 -0.54
C ASN A 361 8.04 5.88 0.31
N LEU A 362 7.79 5.33 1.49
CA LEU A 362 6.63 5.67 2.31
C LEU A 362 6.60 7.16 2.68
N LEU A 363 7.70 7.72 3.18
CA LEU A 363 7.77 9.13 3.59
C LEU A 363 7.49 10.07 2.41
N ASN A 364 8.13 9.83 1.26
CA ASN A 364 7.90 10.62 0.06
C ASN A 364 6.47 10.45 -0.48
N ALA A 365 5.93 9.23 -0.44
CA ALA A 365 4.56 8.95 -0.86
C ALA A 365 3.53 9.62 0.07
N MET A 366 3.77 9.70 1.38
CA MET A 366 2.93 10.45 2.32
C MET A 366 2.97 11.95 2.02
N LYS A 367 4.15 12.55 1.79
CA LYS A 367 4.24 13.96 1.35
C LYS A 367 3.46 14.21 0.06
N ALA A 368 3.58 13.30 -0.90
CA ALA A 368 2.83 13.39 -2.15
C ALA A 368 1.31 13.25 -1.94
N ALA A 369 0.87 12.40 -1.00
CA ALA A 369 -0.55 12.23 -0.67
C ALA A 369 -1.11 13.49 0.01
N ILE A 370 -0.37 14.11 0.93
CA ILE A 370 -0.74 15.39 1.55
C ILE A 370 -0.91 16.48 0.47
N CYS A 371 0.03 16.58 -0.47
CA CYS A 371 -0.08 17.48 -1.63
C CYS A 371 -1.32 17.19 -2.48
N LEU A 372 -1.64 15.92 -2.74
CA LEU A 372 -2.80 15.55 -3.55
C LEU A 372 -4.11 15.91 -2.83
N LEU A 373 -4.23 15.60 -1.54
CA LEU A 373 -5.41 15.93 -0.74
C LEU A 373 -5.69 17.44 -0.76
N ASP A 374 -4.67 18.27 -0.64
CA ASP A 374 -4.79 19.73 -0.69
C ASP A 374 -5.20 20.24 -2.09
N LEU A 375 -4.60 19.69 -3.16
CA LEU A 375 -5.00 20.01 -4.53
C LEU A 375 -6.45 19.63 -4.83
N GLU A 376 -6.90 18.50 -4.31
CA GLU A 376 -8.30 18.07 -4.43
C GLU A 376 -9.23 18.98 -3.62
N LEU A 377 -8.83 19.39 -2.41
CA LEU A 377 -9.57 20.38 -1.62
C LEU A 377 -9.67 21.72 -2.36
N ALA A 378 -8.57 22.20 -2.97
CA ALA A 378 -8.56 23.44 -3.73
C ALA A 378 -9.58 23.44 -4.90
N ALA A 379 -9.83 22.28 -5.49
CA ALA A 379 -10.81 22.11 -6.56
C ALA A 379 -12.27 21.99 -6.06
N MET A 380 -12.51 21.95 -4.75
CA MET A 380 -13.85 21.82 -4.17
C MET A 380 -14.58 23.17 -4.06
N ARG A 381 -15.91 23.09 -3.86
CA ARG A 381 -16.74 24.25 -3.60
C ARG A 381 -16.33 24.96 -2.30
N ALA A 382 -16.49 26.28 -2.25
CA ALA A 382 -16.09 27.07 -1.09
C ALA A 382 -16.76 26.62 0.21
N ASN A 383 -18.06 26.28 0.19
CA ASN A 383 -18.76 25.81 1.39
C ASN A 383 -18.19 24.49 1.93
N ILE A 384 -17.73 23.57 1.07
CA ILE A 384 -17.07 22.31 1.51
C ILE A 384 -15.72 22.63 2.16
N ARG A 385 -14.94 23.56 1.56
CA ARG A 385 -13.64 23.94 2.12
C ARG A 385 -13.77 24.64 3.48
N VAL A 386 -14.75 25.56 3.61
CA VAL A 386 -15.01 26.23 4.90
C VAL A 386 -15.42 25.21 5.97
N ALA A 387 -16.36 24.34 5.65
CA ALA A 387 -16.78 23.27 6.55
C ALA A 387 -15.62 22.33 6.93
N TYR A 388 -14.78 21.94 5.96
CA TYR A 388 -13.60 21.12 6.20
C TYR A 388 -12.62 21.76 7.20
N LEU A 389 -12.34 23.07 7.08
CA LEU A 389 -11.46 23.75 8.02
C LEU A 389 -11.96 23.72 9.46
N ALA A 390 -13.28 23.76 9.64
CA ALA A 390 -13.88 23.72 10.97
C ALA A 390 -13.85 22.33 11.61
N ASN A 391 -13.94 21.25 10.80
CA ASN A 391 -13.84 19.88 11.28
C ASN A 391 -13.17 18.97 10.22
N PRO A 392 -11.83 19.06 10.08
CA PRO A 392 -11.13 18.36 8.99
C PRO A 392 -11.11 16.84 9.15
N THR A 393 -11.26 16.30 10.36
CA THR A 393 -11.31 14.85 10.59
C THR A 393 -12.63 14.29 10.08
N VAL A 394 -13.77 14.89 10.41
CA VAL A 394 -15.10 14.43 9.94
C VAL A 394 -15.26 14.69 8.44
N LEU A 395 -14.93 15.89 7.98
CA LEU A 395 -15.09 16.28 6.57
C LEU A 395 -13.94 15.85 5.68
N GLY A 396 -12.95 15.16 6.24
CA GLY A 396 -11.93 14.40 5.49
C GLY A 396 -12.50 13.40 4.50
N ILE A 397 -13.76 12.99 4.66
CA ILE A 397 -14.48 12.17 3.68
C ILE A 397 -14.48 12.76 2.27
N PHE A 398 -14.44 14.10 2.12
CA PHE A 398 -14.44 14.74 0.81
C PHE A 398 -13.09 14.62 0.08
N PRO A 399 -11.95 15.06 0.65
CA PRO A 399 -10.66 14.88 -0.02
C PRO A 399 -10.28 13.40 -0.17
N VAL A 400 -10.67 12.55 0.77
CA VAL A 400 -10.47 11.09 0.69
C VAL A 400 -11.32 10.46 -0.44
N ALA A 401 -12.57 10.88 -0.63
CA ALA A 401 -13.37 10.46 -1.79
C ALA A 401 -12.77 10.92 -3.12
N ALA A 402 -12.18 12.13 -3.15
CA ALA A 402 -11.48 12.61 -4.34
C ALA A 402 -10.21 11.82 -4.61
N TYR A 403 -9.45 11.48 -3.59
CA TYR A 403 -8.24 10.67 -3.70
C TYR A 403 -8.50 9.33 -4.40
N ASN A 404 -9.55 8.61 -3.98
CA ASN A 404 -9.92 7.31 -4.58
C ASN A 404 -10.39 7.43 -6.04
N GLY A 405 -11.20 8.41 -6.39
CA GLY A 405 -11.85 8.44 -7.71
C GLY A 405 -11.97 9.81 -8.37
N GLY A 406 -11.22 10.79 -7.88
CA GLY A 406 -11.18 12.14 -8.41
C GLY A 406 -12.40 13.01 -8.07
N PRO A 407 -12.45 14.27 -8.55
CA PRO A 407 -13.47 15.25 -8.18
C PRO A 407 -14.92 14.83 -8.45
N ARG A 408 -15.14 13.88 -9.35
CA ARG A 408 -16.49 13.33 -9.60
C ARG A 408 -17.08 12.62 -8.41
N ASN A 409 -16.23 11.99 -7.58
CA ASN A 409 -16.69 11.31 -6.37
C ASN A 409 -17.14 12.30 -5.31
N VAL A 410 -16.47 13.44 -5.17
CA VAL A 410 -16.92 14.55 -4.30
C VAL A 410 -18.31 15.03 -4.69
N THR A 411 -18.54 15.27 -5.99
CA THR A 411 -19.86 15.68 -6.48
C THR A 411 -20.95 14.67 -6.17
N LYS A 412 -20.63 13.36 -6.29
CA LYS A 412 -21.59 12.28 -5.98
C LYS A 412 -21.87 12.24 -4.48
N LEU A 413 -20.82 12.26 -3.66
CA LEU A 413 -20.93 12.27 -2.20
C LEU A 413 -21.76 13.49 -1.74
N TYR A 414 -21.45 14.69 -2.20
CA TYR A 414 -22.20 15.89 -1.87
C TYR A 414 -23.71 15.76 -2.20
N LYS A 415 -24.03 15.24 -3.40
CA LYS A 415 -25.43 14.99 -3.80
C LYS A 415 -26.12 13.95 -2.89
N VAL A 416 -25.39 12.94 -2.44
CA VAL A 416 -25.93 11.95 -1.50
C VAL A 416 -26.25 12.61 -0.17
N LEU A 417 -25.30 13.34 0.42
CA LEU A 417 -25.48 14.05 1.69
C LEU A 417 -26.66 15.03 1.63
N THR A 418 -26.74 15.83 0.53
CA THR A 418 -27.87 16.75 0.32
C THR A 418 -29.23 16.02 0.30
N ARG A 419 -29.32 14.87 -0.39
CA ARG A 419 -30.56 14.06 -0.40
C ARG A 419 -30.91 13.48 0.97
N MET A 420 -29.89 13.17 1.76
CA MET A 420 -30.04 12.71 3.14
C MET A 420 -30.33 13.82 4.12
N LYS A 421 -30.42 15.08 3.64
CA LYS A 421 -30.62 16.28 4.47
C LYS A 421 -29.54 16.43 5.53
N VAL A 422 -28.30 16.04 5.20
CA VAL A 422 -27.14 16.26 6.06
C VAL A 422 -26.70 17.70 5.87
N ASP A 423 -26.69 18.45 6.96
CA ASP A 423 -26.18 19.82 7.00
C ASP A 423 -24.65 19.80 7.18
N LEU A 424 -23.92 20.43 6.27
CA LEU A 424 -22.46 20.55 6.39
C LEU A 424 -22.07 21.46 7.56
N ASP A 425 -22.88 22.46 7.88
CA ASP A 425 -22.60 23.36 9.01
C ASP A 425 -22.76 22.62 10.34
N GLU A 426 -23.67 21.64 10.43
CA GLU A 426 -23.76 20.75 11.59
C GLU A 426 -22.54 19.84 11.71
N LEU A 427 -22.07 19.25 10.59
CA LEU A 427 -20.88 18.40 10.57
C LEU A 427 -19.58 19.17 10.83
N SER A 428 -19.57 20.48 10.56
CA SER A 428 -18.40 21.34 10.79
C SER A 428 -18.22 21.77 12.26
N ARG A 429 -19.25 21.57 13.11
CA ARG A 429 -19.12 21.92 14.53
C ARG A 429 -18.04 21.07 15.19
N PRO A 430 -17.14 21.66 15.98
CA PRO A 430 -16.17 20.91 16.76
C PRO A 430 -16.93 19.96 17.69
N GLY A 431 -16.69 18.70 17.56
CA GLY A 431 -17.29 17.67 18.40
C GLY A 431 -16.33 16.50 18.53
N VAL A 432 -16.41 15.81 19.66
CA VAL A 432 -15.70 14.55 19.86
C VAL A 432 -16.26 13.56 18.84
N LEU A 433 -15.38 12.91 18.07
CA LEU A 433 -15.78 11.75 17.28
C LEU A 433 -16.42 10.72 18.22
N PRO A 434 -17.57 10.11 17.84
CA PRO A 434 -18.25 9.19 18.74
C PRO A 434 -17.31 8.02 19.04
N GLU A 435 -17.05 7.80 20.33
CA GLU A 435 -16.43 6.57 20.80
C GLU A 435 -17.26 5.38 20.31
N GLY A 436 -16.61 4.44 19.63
CA GLY A 436 -17.26 3.21 19.18
C GLY A 436 -18.15 3.38 17.95
N SER A 437 -17.73 4.13 16.92
CA SER A 437 -18.32 3.98 15.60
C SER A 437 -18.28 2.50 15.22
N SER A 438 -19.43 1.83 15.27
CA SER A 438 -19.50 0.39 15.03
C SER A 438 -18.99 0.14 13.61
N VAL A 439 -17.99 -0.72 13.51
CA VAL A 439 -17.33 -1.16 12.28
C VAL A 439 -18.30 -1.68 11.20
N ASN A 440 -19.56 -1.89 11.58
CA ASN A 440 -20.62 -2.45 10.75
C ASN A 440 -21.50 -1.41 10.04
N CYS A 441 -21.26 -0.11 10.21
CA CYS A 441 -22.17 0.88 9.65
C CYS A 441 -21.54 1.59 8.44
N PRO A 442 -22.12 1.48 7.22
CA PRO A 442 -21.76 2.30 6.09
C PRO A 442 -22.25 3.74 6.32
N CYS A 443 -21.49 4.51 7.07
CA CYS A 443 -22.01 5.71 7.68
C CYS A 443 -21.23 6.97 7.31
N VAL A 444 -21.93 8.05 7.02
CA VAL A 444 -21.44 9.42 7.16
C VAL A 444 -21.85 9.91 8.54
N TRP A 445 -20.99 10.65 9.24
CA TRP A 445 -21.35 11.22 10.53
C TRP A 445 -22.38 12.31 10.37
N LYS A 446 -23.40 12.26 11.22
CA LYS A 446 -24.41 13.32 11.34
C LYS A 446 -24.31 13.96 12.72
N ALA A 447 -24.29 15.28 12.77
CA ALA A 447 -24.45 16.00 14.02
C ALA A 447 -25.88 15.84 14.53
N ASP A 448 -26.03 15.48 15.79
CA ASP A 448 -27.28 15.56 16.54
C ASP A 448 -27.03 16.36 17.83
N GLY A 449 -28.05 16.54 18.65
CA GLY A 449 -27.92 17.33 19.89
C GLY A 449 -26.93 16.77 20.93
N GLU A 450 -26.43 15.56 20.72
CA GLU A 450 -25.52 14.85 21.63
C GLU A 450 -24.10 14.67 21.03
N GLY A 451 -23.86 15.17 19.79
CA GLY A 451 -22.59 15.07 19.11
C GLY A 451 -22.69 14.62 17.65
N VAL A 452 -21.60 14.13 17.08
CA VAL A 452 -21.54 13.65 15.70
C VAL A 452 -21.66 12.13 15.68
N ARG A 453 -22.69 11.61 15.03
CA ARG A 453 -22.93 10.17 14.92
C ARG A 453 -22.81 9.64 13.49
N PRO A 454 -22.36 8.38 13.32
CA PRO A 454 -22.35 7.75 12.00
C PRO A 454 -23.77 7.64 11.43
N MET A 455 -23.91 7.90 10.13
CA MET A 455 -25.16 7.77 9.40
C MET A 455 -24.98 6.96 8.12
N ALA A 456 -25.88 6.00 7.86
CA ALA A 456 -25.80 5.15 6.70
C ALA A 456 -25.76 5.93 5.36
N ILE A 457 -24.82 5.60 4.48
CA ILE A 457 -24.72 6.16 3.13
C ILE A 457 -25.51 5.27 2.17
N PRO A 458 -26.47 5.82 1.41
CA PRO A 458 -27.13 5.07 0.36
C PRO A 458 -26.15 4.58 -0.72
N LYS A 459 -26.42 3.44 -1.33
CA LYS A 459 -25.62 2.90 -2.45
C LYS A 459 -25.46 3.93 -3.56
N TYR A 460 -24.24 4.38 -3.84
CA TYR A 460 -23.96 5.20 -5.01
C TYR A 460 -22.84 4.65 -5.89
N ASN A 461 -21.88 3.96 -5.34
CA ASN A 461 -20.88 3.12 -5.99
C ASN A 461 -20.24 2.29 -4.88
N ASN A 462 -20.22 0.98 -4.99
CA ASN A 462 -19.75 0.11 -3.89
C ASN A 462 -18.30 0.42 -3.49
N GLU A 463 -17.39 0.55 -4.45
CA GLU A 463 -15.98 0.86 -4.20
C GLU A 463 -15.80 2.16 -3.42
N ASN A 464 -16.39 3.28 -3.90
CA ASN A 464 -16.28 4.57 -3.24
C ASN A 464 -16.99 4.61 -1.89
N ARG A 465 -18.10 3.86 -1.74
CA ARG A 465 -18.81 3.74 -0.48
C ARG A 465 -17.91 3.06 0.56
N TRP A 466 -17.36 1.89 0.24
CA TRP A 466 -16.45 1.17 1.15
C TRP A 466 -15.21 1.98 1.48
N TYR A 467 -14.70 2.76 0.55
CA TYR A 467 -13.55 3.62 0.81
C TYR A 467 -13.85 4.69 1.89
N ILE A 468 -15.02 5.32 1.83
CA ILE A 468 -15.48 6.27 2.86
C ILE A 468 -15.79 5.55 4.18
N GLU A 469 -16.44 4.39 4.13
CA GLU A 469 -16.73 3.58 5.32
C GLU A 469 -15.44 3.17 6.04
N LYS A 470 -14.43 2.70 5.31
CA LYS A 470 -13.12 2.39 5.87
C LYS A 470 -12.52 3.61 6.58
N TYR A 471 -12.55 4.79 5.91
CA TYR A 471 -12.05 6.02 6.50
C TYR A 471 -12.73 6.34 7.83
N GLN A 472 -14.06 6.36 7.84
CA GLN A 472 -14.85 6.67 9.02
C GLN A 472 -14.65 5.65 10.17
N SER A 473 -14.37 4.38 9.82
CA SER A 473 -14.19 3.32 10.80
C SER A 473 -12.90 3.42 11.60
N ILE A 474 -11.86 4.08 11.05
CA ILE A 474 -10.54 4.06 11.69
C ILE A 474 -9.88 5.41 11.89
N VAL A 475 -10.46 6.51 11.40
CA VAL A 475 -9.83 7.84 11.52
C VAL A 475 -9.59 8.24 12.98
N SER A 476 -10.47 7.84 13.89
CA SER A 476 -10.32 8.05 15.34
C SER A 476 -9.23 7.20 16.00
N LEU A 477 -8.75 6.14 15.35
CA LEU A 477 -7.64 5.36 15.90
C LEU A 477 -6.34 6.14 15.96
N PHE A 478 -6.22 7.24 15.21
CA PHE A 478 -5.02 8.06 15.07
C PHE A 478 -5.12 9.43 15.80
N GLU A 479 -6.11 9.59 16.67
CA GLU A 479 -6.26 10.77 17.54
C GLU A 479 -5.31 10.80 18.72
#